data_fbd03f4618d0239b42934a6ce2d0bdae
#
_entry.id   fbd03f4618d0239b42934a6ce2d0bdae
#
_cell.length_a   1.000
_cell.length_b   1.000
_cell.length_c   1.000
_cell.angle_alpha   90.00
_cell.angle_beta   90.00
_cell.angle_gamma   90.00
#
_symmetry.space_group_name_H-M   'P 1'
#
loop_
_entity.id
_entity.type
_entity.pdbx_description
1 polymer ?
#
loop_
_entity_poly.entity_id
_entity_poly.type
_entity_poly.pdbx_seq_one_letter_code
_entity_poly.pdbx_strand_id
1 'polypeptide(L)'
;MMKFPIINRLFPSYKWKVAAVIIGGVIVGGGALFMYMLRAHTYLGDDPAACVNCHIMTPYYATWFHSSHARNATCNDCHVPHENAVKKWTFKGMDGMKHVAAFLTKSEPQVIQAHKASSEVIMNNCIR
;
A
#
# COMPACT_ATOMS: atom_id res chain seq x y z
N MET A 1 -37.12 -8.81 -14.07
CA MET A 1 -36.40 -7.53 -13.95
C MET A 1 -36.32 -7.16 -12.49
N MET A 2 -35.13 -7.23 -11.87
CA MET A 2 -34.93 -6.79 -10.48
C MET A 2 -35.07 -5.25 -10.43
N LYS A 3 -36.10 -4.79 -9.71
CA LYS A 3 -36.29 -3.36 -9.44
C LYS A 3 -35.46 -3.01 -8.22
N PHE A 4 -34.34 -2.31 -8.40
CA PHE A 4 -33.54 -1.76 -7.30
C PHE A 4 -34.11 -0.38 -6.90
N PRO A 5 -34.94 -0.29 -5.86
CA PRO A 5 -35.68 0.95 -5.53
C PRO A 5 -34.74 2.11 -5.16
N ILE A 6 -33.58 1.81 -4.55
CA ILE A 6 -32.57 2.81 -4.16
C ILE A 6 -31.94 3.46 -5.40
N ILE A 7 -31.58 2.66 -6.41
CA ILE A 7 -30.98 3.15 -7.66
C ILE A 7 -31.95 4.04 -8.44
N ASN A 8 -33.24 3.68 -8.47
CA ASN A 8 -34.24 4.50 -9.15
C ASN A 8 -34.52 5.83 -8.43
N ARG A 9 -34.32 5.89 -7.10
CA ARG A 9 -34.46 7.13 -6.33
C ARG A 9 -33.27 8.07 -6.51
N LEU A 10 -32.05 7.53 -6.62
CA LEU A 10 -30.82 8.31 -6.84
C LEU A 10 -30.65 8.74 -8.30
N PHE A 11 -31.09 7.91 -9.25
CA PHE A 11 -30.95 8.15 -10.69
C PHE A 11 -32.31 8.01 -11.38
N PRO A 12 -33.17 9.04 -11.32
CA PRO A 12 -34.57 8.95 -11.78
C PRO A 12 -34.69 8.77 -13.29
N SER A 13 -33.76 9.32 -14.08
CA SER A 13 -33.80 9.23 -15.55
C SER A 13 -32.77 8.28 -16.12
N TYR A 14 -33.07 7.70 -17.29
CA TYR A 14 -32.13 6.82 -18.01
C TYR A 14 -30.78 7.50 -18.29
N LYS A 15 -30.79 8.76 -18.65
CA LYS A 15 -29.56 9.53 -18.93
C LYS A 15 -28.63 9.58 -17.70
N TRP A 16 -29.18 9.79 -16.51
CA TRP A 16 -28.40 9.79 -15.26
C TRP A 16 -27.84 8.41 -14.92
N LYS A 17 -28.58 7.33 -15.22
CA LYS A 17 -28.07 5.96 -15.03
C LYS A 17 -26.89 5.67 -15.95
N VAL A 18 -27.00 6.05 -17.23
CA VAL A 18 -25.92 5.89 -18.20
C VAL A 18 -24.70 6.71 -17.78
N ALA A 19 -24.90 7.98 -17.41
CA ALA A 19 -23.81 8.83 -16.93
C ALA A 19 -23.11 8.24 -15.70
N ALA A 20 -23.89 7.74 -14.72
CA ALA A 20 -23.33 7.11 -13.51
C ALA A 20 -22.51 5.84 -13.83
N VAL A 21 -22.96 5.01 -14.77
CA VAL A 21 -22.22 3.82 -15.21
C VAL A 21 -20.92 4.21 -15.91
N ILE A 22 -20.96 5.20 -16.79
CA ILE A 22 -19.76 5.69 -17.50
C ILE A 22 -18.76 6.27 -16.49
N ILE A 23 -19.20 7.17 -15.60
CA ILE A 23 -18.33 7.79 -14.59
C ILE A 23 -17.78 6.73 -13.65
N GLY A 24 -18.62 5.81 -13.18
CA GLY A 24 -18.19 4.70 -12.34
C GLY A 24 -17.16 3.81 -13.04
N GLY A 25 -17.38 3.48 -14.31
CA GLY A 25 -16.44 2.72 -15.13
C GLY A 25 -15.09 3.44 -15.30
N VAL A 26 -15.11 4.74 -15.55
CA VAL A 26 -13.88 5.55 -15.65
C VAL A 26 -13.13 5.62 -14.32
N ILE A 27 -13.83 5.79 -13.20
CA ILE A 27 -13.21 5.84 -11.87
C ILE A 27 -12.59 4.47 -11.53
N VAL A 28 -13.33 3.40 -11.71
CA VAL A 28 -12.84 2.04 -11.37
C VAL A 28 -11.72 1.63 -12.32
N GLY A 29 -11.93 1.78 -13.63
CA GLY A 29 -10.92 1.42 -14.63
C GLY A 29 -9.66 2.29 -14.53
N GLY A 30 -9.84 3.60 -14.40
CA GLY A 30 -8.72 4.54 -14.20
C GLY A 30 -7.99 4.29 -12.90
N GLY A 31 -8.72 4.03 -11.80
CA GLY A 31 -8.14 3.67 -10.51
C GLY A 31 -7.34 2.37 -10.58
N ALA A 32 -7.87 1.34 -11.22
CA ALA A 32 -7.17 0.06 -11.41
C ALA A 32 -5.90 0.22 -12.26
N LEU A 33 -5.98 0.96 -13.36
CA LEU A 33 -4.82 1.27 -14.20
C LEU A 33 -3.76 2.06 -13.40
N PHE A 34 -4.17 3.06 -12.64
CA PHE A 34 -3.28 3.85 -11.80
C PHE A 34 -2.56 2.98 -10.76
N MET A 35 -3.27 2.11 -10.05
CA MET A 35 -2.70 1.16 -9.09
C MET A 35 -1.74 0.17 -9.77
N TYR A 36 -2.05 -0.26 -10.98
CA TYR A 36 -1.16 -1.11 -11.78
C TYR A 36 0.12 -0.37 -12.17
N MET A 37 0.02 0.86 -12.68
CA MET A 37 1.19 1.67 -13.06
C MET A 37 2.09 2.01 -11.87
N LEU A 38 1.51 2.25 -10.69
CA LEU A 38 2.25 2.42 -9.44
C LEU A 38 2.87 1.11 -8.92
N ARG A 39 2.66 -0.02 -9.61
CA ARG A 39 3.10 -1.35 -9.19
C ARG A 39 2.59 -1.73 -7.79
N ALA A 40 1.42 -1.22 -7.40
CA ALA A 40 0.85 -1.43 -6.07
C ALA A 40 0.66 -2.92 -5.73
N HIS A 41 0.46 -3.77 -6.74
CA HIS A 41 0.37 -5.22 -6.59
C HIS A 41 1.64 -5.86 -6.01
N THR A 42 2.83 -5.24 -6.21
CA THR A 42 4.09 -5.79 -5.69
C THR A 42 4.15 -5.76 -4.15
N TYR A 43 3.40 -4.84 -3.52
CA TYR A 43 3.30 -4.74 -2.07
C TYR A 43 2.43 -5.84 -1.43
N LEU A 44 1.70 -6.62 -2.23
CA LEU A 44 1.00 -7.81 -1.74
C LEU A 44 1.97 -8.96 -1.41
N GLY A 45 3.15 -8.97 -2.03
CA GLY A 45 4.24 -9.88 -1.69
C GLY A 45 5.13 -9.37 -0.57
N ASP A 46 6.21 -10.09 -0.33
CA ASP A 46 7.25 -9.75 0.65
C ASP A 46 8.62 -9.53 -0.03
N ASP A 47 8.63 -9.36 -1.36
CA ASP A 47 9.83 -9.09 -2.14
C ASP A 47 10.44 -7.73 -1.75
N PRO A 48 11.69 -7.67 -1.31
CA PRO A 48 12.39 -6.43 -0.99
C PRO A 48 12.46 -5.43 -2.15
N ALA A 49 12.44 -5.91 -3.40
CA ALA A 49 12.43 -5.05 -4.58
C ALA A 49 11.18 -4.14 -4.65
N ALA A 50 10.07 -4.52 -4.02
CA ALA A 50 8.90 -3.65 -3.92
C ALA A 50 9.20 -2.34 -3.19
N CYS A 51 10.10 -2.34 -2.22
CA CYS A 51 10.44 -1.15 -1.43
C CYS A 51 11.16 -0.08 -2.28
N VAL A 52 11.92 -0.47 -3.31
CA VAL A 52 12.62 0.46 -4.21
C VAL A 52 11.76 0.98 -5.37
N ASN A 53 10.48 0.67 -5.42
CA ASN A 53 9.54 1.39 -6.30
C ASN A 53 9.51 2.89 -5.96
N CYS A 54 9.81 3.26 -4.71
CA CYS A 54 10.07 4.64 -4.31
C CYS A 54 11.59 4.86 -4.28
N HIS A 55 12.11 5.71 -5.15
CA HIS A 55 13.56 5.96 -5.28
C HIS A 55 14.23 6.41 -3.98
N ILE A 56 13.48 7.04 -3.07
CA ILE A 56 13.97 7.48 -1.76
C ILE A 56 14.39 6.30 -0.86
N MET A 57 13.89 5.09 -1.14
CA MET A 57 14.26 3.87 -0.41
C MET A 57 15.52 3.19 -0.95
N THR A 58 16.07 3.67 -2.07
CA THR A 58 17.25 3.07 -2.70
C THR A 58 18.47 2.95 -1.76
N PRO A 59 18.87 3.97 -0.98
CA PRO A 59 20.01 3.85 -0.07
C PRO A 59 19.76 2.84 1.05
N TYR A 60 18.54 2.74 1.55
CA TYR A 60 18.16 1.77 2.60
C TYR A 60 18.18 0.33 2.07
N TYR A 61 17.68 0.13 0.85
CA TYR A 61 17.75 -1.14 0.16
C TYR A 61 19.21 -1.56 -0.08
N ALA A 62 20.07 -0.64 -0.56
CA ALA A 62 21.47 -0.91 -0.79
C ALA A 62 22.18 -1.31 0.51
N THR A 63 21.93 -0.60 1.60
CA THR A 63 22.48 -0.92 2.93
C THR A 63 22.04 -2.31 3.41
N TRP A 64 20.74 -2.63 3.28
CA TRP A 64 20.24 -3.97 3.60
C TRP A 64 20.87 -5.03 2.71
N PHE A 65 20.93 -4.81 1.40
CA PHE A 65 21.45 -5.78 0.42
C PHE A 65 22.91 -6.19 0.68
N HIS A 66 23.72 -5.26 1.17
CA HIS A 66 25.11 -5.51 1.56
C HIS A 66 25.29 -6.02 3.00
N SER A 67 24.22 -6.14 3.76
CA SER A 67 24.27 -6.64 5.13
C SER A 67 24.17 -8.16 5.19
N SER A 68 24.52 -8.73 6.35
CA SER A 68 24.33 -10.16 6.63
C SER A 68 22.86 -10.59 6.65
N HIS A 69 21.92 -9.63 6.84
CA HIS A 69 20.49 -9.90 6.87
C HIS A 69 19.92 -10.27 5.50
N ALA A 70 20.49 -9.77 4.39
CA ALA A 70 19.97 -10.01 3.05
C ALA A 70 19.87 -11.50 2.65
N ARG A 71 20.67 -12.35 3.30
CA ARG A 71 20.66 -13.81 3.04
C ARG A 71 19.51 -14.55 3.71
N ASN A 72 18.97 -14.00 4.81
CA ASN A 72 18.08 -14.73 5.71
C ASN A 72 16.76 -14.01 6.01
N ALA A 73 16.68 -12.71 5.73
CA ALA A 73 15.52 -11.90 6.08
C ALA A 73 15.24 -10.83 5.02
N THR A 74 14.00 -10.69 4.65
CA THR A 74 13.47 -9.61 3.82
C THR A 74 13.18 -8.37 4.66
N CYS A 75 12.87 -7.24 4.01
CA CYS A 75 12.44 -6.04 4.72
C CYS A 75 11.19 -6.31 5.58
N ASN A 76 10.25 -7.07 5.05
CA ASN A 76 8.99 -7.37 5.74
C ASN A 76 9.17 -8.29 6.95
N ASP A 77 10.20 -9.13 6.99
CA ASP A 77 10.48 -9.99 8.15
C ASP A 77 10.78 -9.18 9.41
N CYS A 78 11.35 -7.98 9.24
CA CYS A 78 11.59 -7.07 10.36
C CYS A 78 10.48 -6.02 10.50
N HIS A 79 10.01 -5.42 9.40
CA HIS A 79 9.16 -4.24 9.42
C HIS A 79 7.66 -4.51 9.50
N VAL A 80 7.22 -5.76 9.35
CA VAL A 80 5.78 -6.12 9.34
C VAL A 80 5.50 -7.12 10.45
N PRO A 81 4.42 -6.95 11.23
CA PRO A 81 4.07 -7.91 12.29
C PRO A 81 3.63 -9.25 11.71
N HIS A 82 4.05 -10.35 12.34
CA HIS A 82 3.79 -11.72 11.90
C HIS A 82 2.84 -12.50 12.81
N GLU A 83 2.25 -11.86 13.81
CA GLU A 83 1.41 -12.52 14.81
C GLU A 83 0.14 -13.15 14.19
N ASN A 84 -0.53 -12.45 13.29
CA ASN A 84 -1.68 -12.95 12.54
C ASN A 84 -1.89 -12.18 11.24
N ALA A 85 -2.63 -12.77 10.30
CA ALA A 85 -2.87 -12.21 8.98
C ALA A 85 -3.60 -10.85 9.03
N VAL A 86 -4.56 -10.68 9.93
CA VAL A 86 -5.31 -9.41 10.05
C VAL A 86 -4.38 -8.29 10.47
N LYS A 87 -3.55 -8.51 11.48
CA LYS A 87 -2.59 -7.52 11.98
C LYS A 87 -1.54 -7.20 10.91
N LYS A 88 -1.03 -8.24 10.20
CA LYS A 88 -0.11 -8.08 9.06
C LYS A 88 -0.67 -7.14 8.00
N TRP A 89 -1.87 -7.41 7.50
CA TRP A 89 -2.46 -6.65 6.41
C TRP A 89 -2.91 -5.25 6.82
N THR A 90 -3.46 -5.11 8.03
CA THR A 90 -3.84 -3.80 8.57
C THR A 90 -2.61 -2.92 8.73
N PHE A 91 -1.52 -3.45 9.29
CA PHE A 91 -0.27 -2.72 9.45
C PHE A 91 0.33 -2.32 8.10
N LYS A 92 0.46 -3.27 7.14
CA LYS A 92 0.94 -2.98 5.78
C LYS A 92 0.11 -1.89 5.10
N GLY A 93 -1.22 -1.95 5.21
CA GLY A 93 -2.11 -0.96 4.62
C GLY A 93 -1.94 0.42 5.24
N MET A 94 -1.93 0.52 6.56
CA MET A 94 -1.78 1.80 7.27
C MET A 94 -0.41 2.43 7.04
N ASP A 95 0.65 1.64 7.11
CA ASP A 95 2.02 2.12 6.92
C ASP A 95 2.26 2.51 5.46
N GLY A 96 1.80 1.70 4.51
CA GLY A 96 1.85 2.02 3.09
C GLY A 96 1.10 3.32 2.75
N MET A 97 -0.08 3.55 3.33
CA MET A 97 -0.83 4.81 3.15
C MET A 97 -0.08 6.02 3.69
N LYS A 98 0.61 5.90 4.83
CA LYS A 98 1.47 6.97 5.36
C LYS A 98 2.62 7.29 4.40
N HIS A 99 3.28 6.27 3.86
CA HIS A 99 4.36 6.45 2.88
C HIS A 99 3.86 7.13 1.61
N VAL A 100 2.72 6.71 1.07
CA VAL A 100 2.11 7.35 -0.11
C VAL A 100 1.73 8.80 0.19
N ALA A 101 1.14 9.08 1.36
CA ALA A 101 0.80 10.44 1.75
C ALA A 101 2.06 11.33 1.88
N ALA A 102 3.11 10.86 2.54
CA ALA A 102 4.37 11.58 2.66
C ALA A 102 4.99 11.88 1.29
N PHE A 103 5.01 10.89 0.39
CA PHE A 103 5.53 11.05 -0.97
C PHE A 103 4.72 12.08 -1.78
N LEU A 104 3.38 12.02 -1.73
CA LEU A 104 2.51 12.95 -2.47
C LEU A 104 2.61 14.39 -1.94
N THR A 105 2.79 14.54 -0.64
CA THR A 105 2.91 15.86 0.02
C THR A 105 4.36 16.37 0.07
N LYS A 106 5.34 15.55 -0.38
CA LYS A 106 6.77 15.84 -0.29
C LYS A 106 7.20 16.19 1.15
N SER A 107 6.61 15.50 2.12
CA SER A 107 6.86 15.70 3.55
C SER A 107 7.79 14.64 4.15
N GLU A 108 8.44 13.87 3.30
CA GLU A 108 9.43 12.89 3.73
C GLU A 108 10.64 13.59 4.39
N PRO A 109 11.11 13.11 5.54
CA PRO A 109 12.31 13.64 6.17
C PRO A 109 13.56 13.27 5.35
N GLN A 110 14.61 14.10 5.43
CA GLN A 110 15.89 13.80 4.76
C GLN A 110 16.51 12.49 5.23
N VAL A 111 16.31 12.14 6.49
CA VAL A 111 16.71 10.86 7.06
C VAL A 111 15.44 10.13 7.52
N ILE A 112 15.10 9.05 6.81
CA ILE A 112 13.94 8.24 7.14
C ILE A 112 14.27 7.38 8.36
N GLN A 113 13.45 7.49 9.39
CA GLN A 113 13.54 6.69 10.60
C GLN A 113 12.23 5.96 10.85
N ALA A 114 12.33 4.78 11.46
CA ALA A 114 11.14 4.03 11.87
C ALA A 114 10.34 4.81 12.93
N HIS A 115 9.04 4.93 12.72
CA HIS A 115 8.15 5.49 13.73
C HIS A 115 8.12 4.60 14.97
N LYS A 116 7.71 5.14 16.13
CA LYS A 116 7.66 4.39 17.39
C LYS A 116 6.94 3.04 17.26
N ALA A 117 5.75 3.02 16.64
CA ALA A 117 5.01 1.79 16.41
C ALA A 117 5.76 0.78 15.51
N SER A 118 6.46 1.26 14.48
CA SER A 118 7.29 0.42 13.61
C SER A 118 8.52 -0.09 14.33
N SER A 119 9.13 0.72 15.21
CA SER A 119 10.27 0.29 16.02
C SER A 119 9.91 -0.84 16.99
N GLU A 120 8.73 -0.80 17.59
CA GLU A 120 8.23 -1.88 18.45
C GLU A 120 8.05 -3.19 17.66
N VAL A 121 7.50 -3.10 16.44
CA VAL A 121 7.37 -4.26 15.54
C VAL A 121 8.73 -4.84 15.17
N ILE A 122 9.70 -3.99 14.82
CA ILE A 122 11.06 -4.42 14.49
C ILE A 122 11.71 -5.15 15.66
N MET A 123 11.61 -4.60 16.87
CA MET A 123 12.17 -5.22 18.07
C MET A 123 11.53 -6.58 18.34
N ASN A 124 10.21 -6.68 18.29
CA ASN A 124 9.49 -7.93 18.49
C ASN A 124 9.86 -9.00 17.44
N ASN A 125 10.03 -8.60 16.19
CA ASN A 125 10.42 -9.52 15.12
C ASN A 125 11.89 -9.95 15.23
N CYS A 126 12.76 -9.07 15.73
CA CYS A 126 14.19 -9.36 15.91
C CYS A 126 14.46 -10.44 16.96
N ILE A 127 13.64 -10.51 18.02
CA ILE A 127 13.79 -11.47 19.13
C ILE A 127 12.96 -12.75 18.93
N ARG A 128 12.21 -12.87 17.87
CA ARG A 128 11.41 -14.05 17.50
C ARG A 128 12.31 -15.14 16.92
#